data_85ab622727eab551a15c964dcdb22ab9
#
_entry.id   85ab622727eab551a15c964dcdb22ab9
#
_cell.length_a   1.000
_cell.length_b   1.000
_cell.length_c   1.000
_cell.angle_alpha   90.00
_cell.angle_beta   90.00
_cell.angle_gamma   90.00
#
_symmetry.space_group_name_H-M   'P 1'
#
loop_
_entity.id
_entity.type
_entity.pdbx_description
1 polymer ?
#
loop_
_entity_poly.entity_id
_entity_poly.type
_entity_poly.pdbx_seq_one_letter_code
_entity_poly.pdbx_strand_id
1 'polypeptide(L)'
;MDGGVKGGGVRGGAPWVPDRGDGTYRNPVLNADYSDPDAVRVGADHYLTASSFGRVPGLPLLHSRDLVNWTLLGHALDRLEPAEAFAAPRHDCGVWAPALPHHAGRFWIFWGDPDHGIQQVNAPDIRGPWTRPHLLKAGKGLIDPCPLWDEETGEAYLVHAWAKSRSGVKNRLTGHRMSPDGRELLDPGAVIVDGDRLPGWFTLEGPKLYRRDGWFWIFAPAGGVATGWQGAFRSRAFHGPYEERVVLAQGTTDVNGPHQGAWVTTAAGEDYFLHFQQRGAYGRVVHLQPMRWDDDGWPVIGRDGEPVATARKPATPPAAPQPAAQPTAGATAGPTAVPAADDDFPGGAFGPQWQWTANPRPGWAATHDGAGLRLACVRTADAHDLRLLPNVLTQRLPGAPCAVTVELTLESAAEGARAGLAVLGDAFAWIGLERGPDGVRLVHRFAEDVAERERDAAHPRPAPAGRALLHIDARPGARCQFAADTGDGPRESGPVFAATPWRWVGALLGLFATAPRPGADAAGTAHFDRFRITNDPLIPLPKRADT
;
A
#
# COMPACT_ATOMS: atom_id res chain seq x y z
N MET A 1 2.03 -54.62 2.99
CA MET A 1 2.74 -53.73 2.04
C MET A 1 1.97 -52.44 1.99
N ASP A 2 2.46 -51.51 2.74
CA ASP A 2 1.81 -50.24 3.02
C ASP A 2 2.27 -49.23 1.97
N GLY A 3 1.36 -48.75 1.15
CA GLY A 3 1.59 -47.77 0.11
C GLY A 3 1.09 -46.39 0.55
N GLY A 4 1.86 -45.73 1.44
CA GLY A 4 1.56 -44.37 1.85
C GLY A 4 1.77 -43.40 0.70
N VAL A 5 0.71 -42.79 0.18
CA VAL A 5 0.73 -41.66 -0.73
C VAL A 5 1.22 -40.45 0.04
N LYS A 6 2.47 -40.07 -0.19
CA LYS A 6 3.03 -38.79 0.27
C LYS A 6 2.42 -37.68 -0.59
N GLY A 7 1.46 -36.97 -0.04
CA GLY A 7 1.00 -35.69 -0.58
C GLY A 7 2.09 -34.64 -0.43
N GLY A 8 2.96 -34.52 -1.43
CA GLY A 8 3.90 -33.43 -1.57
C GLY A 8 3.15 -32.19 -2.08
N GLY A 9 2.67 -31.34 -1.17
CA GLY A 9 2.18 -30.01 -1.55
C GLY A 9 3.34 -29.21 -2.11
N VAL A 10 3.35 -28.95 -3.41
CA VAL A 10 4.22 -27.98 -4.07
C VAL A 10 3.83 -26.63 -3.50
N ARG A 11 4.69 -26.01 -2.71
CA ARG A 11 4.53 -24.61 -2.31
C ARG A 11 4.77 -23.78 -3.57
N GLY A 12 3.73 -23.21 -4.14
CA GLY A 12 3.85 -22.22 -5.20
C GLY A 12 4.74 -21.06 -4.73
N GLY A 13 5.62 -20.56 -5.58
CA GLY A 13 6.49 -19.42 -5.26
C GLY A 13 5.70 -18.13 -5.09
N ALA A 14 6.32 -17.10 -4.52
CA ALA A 14 5.74 -15.76 -4.43
C ALA A 14 5.41 -15.22 -5.85
N PRO A 15 4.30 -14.48 -6.01
CA PRO A 15 3.90 -13.95 -7.32
C PRO A 15 4.95 -13.08 -7.99
N TRP A 16 5.78 -12.41 -7.22
CA TRP A 16 6.85 -11.55 -7.71
C TRP A 16 8.07 -11.61 -6.79
N VAL A 17 9.24 -11.81 -7.39
CA VAL A 17 10.54 -11.76 -6.70
C VAL A 17 11.44 -10.80 -7.47
N PRO A 18 11.79 -9.63 -6.90
CA PRO A 18 12.66 -8.65 -7.57
C PRO A 18 14.12 -9.09 -7.65
N ASP A 19 14.63 -9.79 -6.65
CA ASP A 19 15.99 -10.32 -6.60
C ASP A 19 16.14 -11.50 -7.57
N ARG A 20 17.08 -11.40 -8.52
CA ARG A 20 17.27 -12.43 -9.53
C ARG A 20 18.24 -13.55 -9.08
N GLY A 21 18.87 -13.38 -7.91
CA GLY A 21 19.82 -14.35 -7.37
C GLY A 21 21.21 -14.36 -8.06
N ASP A 22 21.41 -13.54 -9.09
CA ASP A 22 22.66 -13.42 -9.88
C ASP A 22 23.43 -12.13 -9.56
N GLY A 23 23.09 -11.44 -8.47
CA GLY A 23 23.67 -10.14 -8.11
C GLY A 23 22.99 -8.96 -8.80
N THR A 24 21.90 -9.21 -9.53
CA THR A 24 21.04 -8.18 -10.13
C THR A 24 19.63 -8.21 -9.56
N TYR A 25 18.90 -7.12 -9.77
CA TYR A 25 17.47 -7.04 -9.47
C TYR A 25 16.69 -6.59 -10.69
N ARG A 26 15.38 -6.83 -10.67
CA ARG A 26 14.41 -6.33 -11.64
C ARG A 26 13.40 -5.41 -10.97
N ASN A 27 13.06 -4.34 -11.66
CA ASN A 27 11.98 -3.44 -11.24
C ASN A 27 10.59 -3.98 -11.65
N PRO A 28 9.52 -3.64 -10.91
CA PRO A 28 9.55 -2.89 -9.64
C PRO A 28 10.08 -3.73 -8.46
N VAL A 29 10.73 -3.10 -7.48
CA VAL A 29 11.19 -3.78 -6.25
C VAL A 29 10.03 -4.05 -5.30
N LEU A 30 8.96 -3.23 -5.32
CA LEU A 30 7.69 -3.50 -4.66
C LEU A 30 6.61 -3.52 -5.74
N ASN A 31 6.21 -4.72 -6.16
CA ASN A 31 5.23 -4.90 -7.23
C ASN A 31 3.79 -5.00 -6.66
N ALA A 32 3.38 -3.98 -5.95
CA ALA A 32 2.06 -3.74 -5.40
C ALA A 32 1.92 -2.26 -5.03
N ASP A 33 0.73 -1.83 -4.61
CA ASP A 33 0.41 -0.44 -4.28
C ASP A 33 1.11 0.05 -3.00
N TYR A 34 2.32 0.61 -3.14
CA TYR A 34 3.05 1.34 -2.10
C TYR A 34 3.28 2.77 -2.58
N SER A 35 2.19 3.53 -2.62
CA SER A 35 2.11 4.89 -3.15
C SER A 35 3.02 5.87 -2.40
N ASP A 36 3.66 6.77 -3.12
CA ASP A 36 4.41 7.90 -2.56
C ASP A 36 5.48 7.46 -1.55
N PRO A 37 6.37 6.53 -1.92
CA PRO A 37 7.32 5.95 -0.98
C PRO A 37 8.32 6.97 -0.48
N ASP A 38 8.64 6.90 0.82
CA ASP A 38 9.79 7.57 1.40
C ASP A 38 10.65 6.58 2.19
N ALA A 39 11.95 6.76 2.13
CA ALA A 39 12.88 5.82 2.74
C ALA A 39 14.06 6.52 3.40
N VAL A 40 14.55 5.91 4.49
CA VAL A 40 15.71 6.38 5.24
C VAL A 40 16.64 5.21 5.55
N ARG A 41 17.94 5.49 5.57
CA ARG A 41 18.96 4.57 6.06
C ARG A 41 19.33 4.90 7.50
N VAL A 42 19.38 3.86 8.35
CA VAL A 42 19.90 3.95 9.71
C VAL A 42 20.92 2.81 9.92
N GLY A 43 22.17 3.17 10.02
CA GLY A 43 23.25 2.17 10.04
C GLY A 43 23.36 1.44 8.70
N ALA A 44 23.18 0.11 8.75
CA ALA A 44 23.19 -0.76 7.58
C ALA A 44 21.77 -1.12 7.08
N ASP A 45 20.75 -0.64 7.75
CA ASP A 45 19.36 -0.97 7.51
C ASP A 45 18.65 0.17 6.79
N HIS A 46 17.72 -0.18 5.90
CA HIS A 46 16.87 0.75 5.19
C HIS A 46 15.42 0.54 5.62
N TYR A 47 14.72 1.63 5.85
CA TYR A 47 13.31 1.63 6.23
C TYR A 47 12.51 2.45 5.23
N LEU A 48 11.29 2.00 4.95
CA LEU A 48 10.38 2.64 4.00
C LEU A 48 9.00 2.74 4.60
N THR A 49 8.31 3.85 4.31
CA THR A 49 6.88 4.02 4.52
C THR A 49 6.22 4.49 3.23
N ALA A 50 4.89 4.41 3.17
CA ALA A 50 4.11 4.79 2.01
C ALA A 50 2.72 5.32 2.41
N SER A 51 2.04 5.99 1.50
CA SER A 51 0.64 6.38 1.68
C SER A 51 -0.23 5.18 2.02
N SER A 52 -1.12 5.34 2.97
CA SER A 52 -2.12 4.31 3.32
C SER A 52 -3.56 4.79 3.11
N PHE A 53 -3.74 6.07 2.83
CA PHE A 53 -5.05 6.68 2.62
C PHE A 53 -5.98 6.41 3.81
N GLY A 54 -7.23 5.96 3.57
CA GLY A 54 -8.20 5.64 4.63
C GLY A 54 -8.09 4.23 5.20
N ARG A 55 -7.04 3.46 4.86
CA ARG A 55 -6.85 2.08 5.33
C ARG A 55 -6.21 2.04 6.72
N VAL A 56 -6.65 1.10 7.55
CA VAL A 56 -6.24 0.96 8.95
C VAL A 56 -5.79 -0.48 9.24
N PRO A 57 -4.61 -0.68 9.86
CA PRO A 57 -3.65 0.31 10.36
C PRO A 57 -2.99 1.11 9.24
N GLY A 58 -2.58 2.35 9.53
CA GLY A 58 -2.00 3.28 8.54
C GLY A 58 -0.48 3.39 8.64
N LEU A 59 0.17 3.97 7.61
CA LEU A 59 1.62 4.14 7.50
C LEU A 59 2.37 2.81 7.57
N PRO A 60 2.38 1.99 6.52
CA PRO A 60 3.12 0.73 6.50
C PRO A 60 4.62 0.98 6.70
N LEU A 61 5.25 0.13 7.48
CA LEU A 61 6.67 0.20 7.82
C LEU A 61 7.37 -1.02 7.24
N LEU A 62 8.27 -0.79 6.30
CA LEU A 62 9.04 -1.83 5.63
C LEU A 62 10.53 -1.71 5.99
N HIS A 63 11.21 -2.84 5.96
CA HIS A 63 12.64 -2.96 6.21
C HIS A 63 13.34 -3.69 5.07
N SER A 64 14.54 -3.24 4.74
CA SER A 64 15.44 -3.89 3.78
C SER A 64 16.90 -3.70 4.18
N ARG A 65 17.76 -4.65 3.78
CA ARG A 65 19.23 -4.54 3.90
C ARG A 65 19.87 -4.16 2.57
N ASP A 66 19.13 -4.23 1.47
CA ASP A 66 19.65 -4.10 0.11
C ASP A 66 18.78 -3.27 -0.83
N LEU A 67 17.74 -2.58 -0.31
CA LEU A 67 16.76 -1.78 -1.07
C LEU A 67 15.94 -2.60 -2.10
N VAL A 68 16.20 -3.89 -2.25
CA VAL A 68 15.56 -4.80 -3.22
C VAL A 68 14.57 -5.74 -2.54
N ASN A 69 15.03 -6.39 -1.46
CA ASN A 69 14.24 -7.32 -0.68
C ASN A 69 13.61 -6.59 0.53
N TRP A 70 12.32 -6.36 0.47
CA TRP A 70 11.59 -5.62 1.50
C TRP A 70 10.71 -6.55 2.32
N THR A 71 10.66 -6.32 3.62
CA THR A 71 9.80 -7.03 4.58
C THR A 71 8.91 -6.03 5.30
N LEU A 72 7.62 -6.29 5.33
CA LEU A 72 6.65 -5.48 6.08
C LEU A 72 6.78 -5.80 7.58
N LEU A 73 7.12 -4.80 8.38
CA LEU A 73 7.30 -4.92 9.82
C LEU A 73 6.00 -4.70 10.61
N GLY A 74 5.12 -3.84 10.10
CA GLY A 74 3.92 -3.37 10.77
C GLY A 74 3.50 -2.01 10.25
N HIS A 75 2.88 -1.22 11.11
CA HIS A 75 2.34 0.10 10.79
C HIS A 75 2.60 1.08 11.94
N ALA A 76 2.66 2.37 11.63
CA ALA A 76 2.86 3.41 12.64
C ALA A 76 1.56 3.92 13.27
N LEU A 77 0.40 3.71 12.62
CA LEU A 77 -0.89 4.20 13.08
C LEU A 77 -1.87 3.05 13.24
N ASP A 78 -2.27 2.75 14.47
CA ASP A 78 -3.31 1.74 14.75
C ASP A 78 -4.71 2.22 14.36
N ARG A 79 -4.92 3.54 14.32
CA ARG A 79 -6.18 4.22 13.97
C ARG A 79 -5.89 5.52 13.23
N LEU A 80 -6.86 5.98 12.46
CA LEU A 80 -6.82 7.29 11.81
C LEU A 80 -7.64 8.32 12.61
N GLU A 81 -7.16 9.55 12.63
CA GLU A 81 -7.81 10.69 13.29
C GLU A 81 -8.20 11.77 12.25
N PRO A 82 -9.34 12.48 12.45
CA PRO A 82 -10.27 12.32 13.58
C PRO A 82 -11.09 11.02 13.43
N ALA A 83 -11.31 10.33 14.57
CA ALA A 83 -11.86 8.98 14.58
C ALA A 83 -13.24 8.87 13.91
N GLU A 84 -14.08 9.89 14.05
CA GLU A 84 -15.42 9.96 13.46
C GLU A 84 -15.37 10.03 11.92
N ALA A 85 -14.40 10.74 11.37
CA ALA A 85 -14.25 10.86 9.92
C ALA A 85 -13.88 9.52 9.26
N PHE A 86 -13.15 8.66 9.99
CA PHE A 86 -12.71 7.36 9.52
C PHE A 86 -13.48 6.18 10.14
N ALA A 87 -14.67 6.44 10.68
CA ALA A 87 -15.59 5.40 11.11
C ALA A 87 -16.31 4.69 9.94
N ALA A 88 -16.24 5.26 8.74
CA ALA A 88 -16.70 4.73 7.47
C ALA A 88 -15.56 4.81 6.42
N PRO A 89 -15.63 4.03 5.33
CA PRO A 89 -14.59 4.03 4.30
C PRO A 89 -14.39 5.41 3.66
N ARG A 90 -13.12 5.81 3.53
CA ARG A 90 -12.68 7.01 2.83
C ARG A 90 -11.45 6.65 1.99
N HIS A 91 -11.67 5.94 0.90
CA HIS A 91 -10.63 5.24 0.16
C HIS A 91 -9.50 6.13 -0.37
N ASP A 92 -9.81 7.38 -0.72
CA ASP A 92 -8.89 8.38 -1.28
C ASP A 92 -8.60 9.57 -0.36
N CYS A 93 -8.86 9.44 0.95
CA CYS A 93 -8.61 10.45 1.99
C CYS A 93 -7.61 9.92 3.03
N GLY A 94 -7.28 10.72 4.03
CA GLY A 94 -6.46 10.30 5.18
C GLY A 94 -4.97 10.48 4.94
N VAL A 95 -4.19 9.41 5.01
CA VAL A 95 -2.71 9.47 5.01
C VAL A 95 -2.14 9.55 3.61
N TRP A 96 -1.66 10.74 3.21
CA TRP A 96 -1.04 11.01 1.92
C TRP A 96 0.45 11.29 2.08
N ALA A 97 1.25 10.76 1.15
CA ALA A 97 2.64 11.06 0.87
C ALA A 97 3.50 11.38 2.11
N PRO A 98 3.82 10.37 2.93
CA PRO A 98 4.61 10.56 4.12
C PRO A 98 6.08 10.87 3.81
N ALA A 99 6.76 11.51 4.79
CA ALA A 99 8.20 11.60 4.87
C ALA A 99 8.69 10.86 6.12
N LEU A 100 9.78 10.09 5.99
CA LEU A 100 10.36 9.22 7.04
C LEU A 100 11.81 9.61 7.35
N PRO A 101 12.09 10.75 7.96
CA PRO A 101 13.43 11.06 8.43
C PRO A 101 13.79 10.32 9.74
N HIS A 102 15.10 10.17 9.97
CA HIS A 102 15.67 9.77 11.26
C HIS A 102 16.50 10.92 11.80
N HIS A 103 16.11 11.47 12.95
CA HIS A 103 16.79 12.61 13.57
C HIS A 103 16.84 12.45 15.09
N ALA A 104 17.96 12.84 15.70
CA ALA A 104 18.20 12.79 17.15
C ALA A 104 17.87 11.42 17.77
N GLY A 105 18.26 10.32 17.09
CA GLY A 105 18.04 8.95 17.54
C GLY A 105 16.59 8.47 17.48
N ARG A 106 15.73 9.16 16.74
CA ARG A 106 14.32 8.81 16.60
C ARG A 106 13.91 8.75 15.13
N PHE A 107 13.00 7.85 14.80
CA PHE A 107 12.24 7.87 13.55
C PHE A 107 11.09 8.86 13.68
N TRP A 108 10.87 9.62 12.62
CA TRP A 108 9.77 10.56 12.50
C TRP A 108 8.97 10.21 11.25
N ILE A 109 7.66 10.41 11.27
CA ILE A 109 6.85 10.36 10.07
C ILE A 109 5.97 11.60 10.05
N PHE A 110 6.09 12.38 8.97
CA PHE A 110 5.22 13.51 8.68
C PHE A 110 4.34 13.14 7.49
N TRP A 111 3.06 13.44 7.54
CA TRP A 111 2.17 13.20 6.41
C TRP A 111 1.13 14.30 6.27
N GLY A 112 0.58 14.45 5.05
CA GLY A 112 -0.57 15.29 4.77
C GLY A 112 -1.86 14.51 4.88
N ASP A 113 -2.81 15.01 5.66
CA ASP A 113 -4.21 14.68 5.48
C ASP A 113 -4.84 15.85 4.71
N PRO A 114 -5.31 15.63 3.44
CA PRO A 114 -5.77 16.73 2.59
C PRO A 114 -6.99 17.48 3.12
N ASP A 115 -7.73 16.88 4.05
CA ASP A 115 -8.92 17.45 4.66
C ASP A 115 -8.65 18.10 6.03
N HIS A 116 -7.59 17.68 6.74
CA HIS A 116 -7.31 18.08 8.12
C HIS A 116 -5.98 18.84 8.30
N GLY A 117 -4.95 18.53 7.49
CA GLY A 117 -3.66 19.22 7.53
C GLY A 117 -2.44 18.33 7.72
N ILE A 118 -1.32 18.92 8.09
CA ILE A 118 -0.04 18.23 8.30
C ILE A 118 0.01 17.66 9.71
N GLN A 119 0.31 16.38 9.80
CA GLN A 119 0.46 15.65 11.05
C GLN A 119 1.82 14.98 11.16
N GLN A 120 2.24 14.62 12.37
CA GLN A 120 3.46 13.86 12.61
C GLN A 120 3.31 12.89 13.78
N VAL A 121 4.11 11.82 13.72
CA VAL A 121 4.40 10.89 14.81
C VAL A 121 5.89 10.63 14.89
N ASN A 122 6.39 10.17 16.05
CA ASN A 122 7.77 9.74 16.17
C ASN A 122 7.93 8.56 17.14
N ALA A 123 9.04 7.81 17.00
CA ALA A 123 9.33 6.66 17.84
C ALA A 123 10.85 6.47 17.99
N PRO A 124 11.33 5.92 19.11
CA PRO A 124 12.75 5.58 19.29
C PRO A 124 13.20 4.38 18.45
N ASP A 125 12.28 3.49 18.09
CA ASP A 125 12.49 2.32 17.23
C ASP A 125 11.43 2.32 16.12
N ILE A 126 11.78 1.79 14.95
CA ILE A 126 10.85 1.74 13.81
C ILE A 126 9.59 0.90 14.12
N ARG A 127 9.70 -0.08 15.01
CA ARG A 127 8.57 -0.89 15.48
C ARG A 127 7.73 -0.18 16.55
N GLY A 128 8.14 1.03 16.97
CA GLY A 128 7.44 1.80 17.99
C GLY A 128 8.02 1.63 19.42
N PRO A 129 7.28 2.01 20.45
CA PRO A 129 5.93 2.58 20.32
C PRO A 129 5.95 3.97 19.66
N TRP A 130 5.04 4.19 18.72
CA TRP A 130 4.85 5.48 18.08
C TRP A 130 4.02 6.42 18.96
N THR A 131 4.32 7.71 18.93
CA THR A 131 3.51 8.71 19.61
C THR A 131 2.11 8.78 19.01
N ARG A 132 1.18 9.40 19.72
CA ARG A 132 -0.09 9.80 19.11
C ARG A 132 0.14 10.84 18.02
N PRO A 133 -0.69 10.89 16.97
CA PRO A 133 -0.62 11.93 15.96
C PRO A 133 -0.64 13.33 16.58
N HIS A 134 0.28 14.18 16.13
CA HIS A 134 0.35 15.59 16.48
C HIS A 134 0.02 16.41 15.23
N LEU A 135 -1.02 17.23 15.30
CA LEU A 135 -1.41 18.14 14.23
C LEU A 135 -0.46 19.33 14.21
N LEU A 136 0.51 19.31 13.29
CA LEU A 136 1.53 20.35 13.17
C LEU A 136 0.96 21.63 12.52
N LYS A 137 0.09 21.48 11.51
CA LYS A 137 -0.55 22.59 10.81
C LYS A 137 -1.95 22.19 10.35
N ALA A 138 -2.97 22.78 10.94
CA ALA A 138 -4.35 22.62 10.48
C ALA A 138 -4.57 23.34 9.14
N GLY A 139 -5.35 22.72 8.26
CA GLY A 139 -5.76 23.33 6.99
C GLY A 139 -6.11 22.32 5.91
N LYS A 140 -6.91 22.74 4.93
CA LYS A 140 -7.28 21.91 3.79
C LYS A 140 -6.24 22.02 2.67
N GLY A 141 -5.97 20.88 2.04
CA GLY A 141 -5.10 20.81 0.86
C GLY A 141 -3.61 20.89 1.17
N LEU A 142 -3.20 20.84 2.43
CA LEU A 142 -1.79 20.71 2.83
C LEU A 142 -1.38 19.25 2.64
N ILE A 143 -0.47 18.99 1.69
CA ILE A 143 -0.04 17.64 1.32
C ILE A 143 1.47 17.54 1.21
N ASP A 144 2.00 16.33 1.22
CA ASP A 144 3.39 15.97 0.93
C ASP A 144 4.42 16.69 1.80
N PRO A 145 4.26 16.77 3.13
CA PRO A 145 5.21 17.46 3.97
C PRO A 145 6.53 16.68 4.05
N CYS A 146 7.64 17.41 3.94
CA CYS A 146 8.97 16.86 4.17
C CYS A 146 9.77 17.78 5.07
N PRO A 147 10.15 17.35 6.29
CA PRO A 147 11.00 18.12 7.19
C PRO A 147 12.48 17.92 6.87
N LEU A 148 13.29 18.87 7.31
CA LEU A 148 14.75 18.79 7.33
C LEU A 148 15.27 19.42 8.62
N TRP A 149 16.11 18.71 9.34
CA TRP A 149 16.98 19.29 10.36
C TRP A 149 18.36 19.52 9.73
N ASP A 150 18.76 20.78 9.61
CA ASP A 150 20.05 21.16 9.05
C ASP A 150 21.11 21.08 10.15
N GLU A 151 21.92 20.04 10.12
CA GLU A 151 22.96 19.80 11.12
C GLU A 151 24.10 20.86 11.07
N GLU A 152 24.28 21.55 9.93
CA GLU A 152 25.29 22.61 9.78
C GLU A 152 24.90 23.88 10.53
N THR A 153 23.61 24.22 10.54
CA THR A 153 23.12 25.48 11.14
C THR A 153 22.37 25.27 12.46
N GLY A 154 21.92 24.04 12.73
CA GLY A 154 21.04 23.71 13.86
C GLY A 154 19.59 24.16 13.65
N GLU A 155 19.25 24.69 12.47
CA GLU A 155 17.88 25.08 12.12
C GLU A 155 17.08 23.90 11.58
N ALA A 156 15.76 24.00 11.67
CA ALA A 156 14.85 23.01 11.10
C ALA A 156 13.85 23.67 10.15
N TYR A 157 13.52 22.96 9.09
CA TYR A 157 12.66 23.41 8.01
C TYR A 157 11.61 22.36 7.67
N LEU A 158 10.53 22.80 7.03
CA LEU A 158 9.52 21.94 6.42
C LEU A 158 9.11 22.50 5.08
N VAL A 159 9.06 21.68 4.05
CA VAL A 159 8.45 21.99 2.76
C VAL A 159 7.18 21.18 2.58
N HIS A 160 6.14 21.72 1.92
CA HIS A 160 4.94 20.99 1.57
C HIS A 160 4.36 21.46 0.23
N ALA A 161 3.51 20.64 -0.36
CA ALA A 161 2.74 20.94 -1.57
C ALA A 161 1.26 21.23 -1.26
N TRP A 162 0.46 21.44 -2.31
CA TRP A 162 -0.94 21.82 -2.21
C TRP A 162 -1.85 20.98 -3.11
N ALA A 163 -2.93 20.43 -2.56
CA ALA A 163 -3.99 19.75 -3.30
C ALA A 163 -5.06 20.75 -3.76
N LYS A 164 -5.09 21.05 -5.06
CA LYS A 164 -6.09 21.97 -5.66
C LYS A 164 -7.53 21.60 -5.32
N SER A 165 -7.84 20.31 -5.27
CA SER A 165 -9.20 19.82 -4.99
C SER A 165 -9.73 20.20 -3.61
N ARG A 166 -8.85 20.61 -2.68
CA ARG A 166 -9.19 20.98 -1.30
C ARG A 166 -8.94 22.47 -1.00
N SER A 167 -7.84 23.03 -1.53
CA SER A 167 -7.42 24.41 -1.22
C SER A 167 -7.65 25.41 -2.36
N GLY A 168 -7.90 24.93 -3.59
CA GLY A 168 -7.86 25.78 -4.79
C GLY A 168 -6.44 26.12 -5.28
N VAL A 169 -5.41 25.88 -4.45
CA VAL A 169 -3.99 26.10 -4.76
C VAL A 169 -3.38 24.84 -5.35
N LYS A 170 -2.48 24.98 -6.31
CA LYS A 170 -1.67 23.89 -6.88
C LYS A 170 -0.33 24.43 -7.38
N ASN A 171 0.54 23.52 -7.76
CA ASN A 171 1.77 23.81 -8.50
C ASN A 171 2.72 24.74 -7.75
N ARG A 172 2.73 24.65 -6.41
CA ARG A 172 3.56 25.47 -5.52
C ARG A 172 4.12 24.65 -4.39
N LEU A 173 5.38 24.90 -4.06
CA LEU A 173 6.01 24.38 -2.86
C LEU A 173 6.15 25.52 -1.85
N THR A 174 5.63 25.29 -0.65
CA THR A 174 5.69 26.24 0.46
C THR A 174 6.68 25.76 1.50
N GLY A 175 7.62 26.60 1.87
CA GLY A 175 8.63 26.35 2.89
C GLY A 175 8.33 27.09 4.18
N HIS A 176 8.63 26.44 5.30
CA HIS A 176 8.50 26.96 6.66
C HIS A 176 9.79 26.76 7.44
N ARG A 177 10.08 27.64 8.39
CA ARG A 177 10.95 27.32 9.51
C ARG A 177 10.14 26.48 10.51
N MET A 178 10.78 25.45 11.04
CA MET A 178 10.19 24.52 12.00
C MET A 178 10.97 24.58 13.32
N SER A 179 10.30 24.33 14.43
CA SER A 179 10.99 24.18 15.72
C SER A 179 11.92 22.96 15.71
N PRO A 180 13.09 22.99 16.38
CA PRO A 180 14.03 21.88 16.40
C PRO A 180 13.44 20.56 16.95
N ASP A 181 12.40 20.66 17.79
CA ASP A 181 11.66 19.50 18.32
C ASP A 181 10.57 18.99 17.36
N GLY A 182 10.43 19.59 16.16
CA GLY A 182 9.50 19.15 15.12
C GLY A 182 8.02 19.35 15.43
N ARG A 183 7.68 20.19 16.41
CA ARG A 183 6.30 20.31 16.92
C ARG A 183 5.57 21.58 16.50
N GLU A 184 6.28 22.58 15.99
CA GLU A 184 5.71 23.88 15.64
C GLU A 184 6.31 24.40 14.32
N LEU A 185 5.50 25.08 13.51
CA LEU A 185 5.97 25.91 12.43
C LEU A 185 6.12 27.34 12.95
N LEU A 186 7.31 27.91 12.76
CA LEU A 186 7.73 29.19 13.37
C LEU A 186 7.34 30.41 12.54
N ASP A 187 6.74 30.19 11.35
CA ASP A 187 6.33 31.25 10.43
C ASP A 187 5.07 30.81 9.63
N PRO A 188 4.39 31.72 8.93
CA PRO A 188 3.24 31.41 8.11
C PRO A 188 3.56 30.58 6.87
N GLY A 189 4.85 30.50 6.48
CA GLY A 189 5.36 29.89 5.26
C GLY A 189 5.42 30.86 4.08
N ALA A 190 6.35 30.56 3.18
CA ALA A 190 6.53 31.30 1.92
C ALA A 190 6.56 30.32 0.74
N VAL A 191 6.05 30.73 -0.42
CA VAL A 191 6.24 29.97 -1.67
C VAL A 191 7.72 30.05 -2.05
N ILE A 192 8.42 28.93 -1.99
CA ILE A 192 9.85 28.84 -2.32
C ILE A 192 10.10 28.33 -3.75
N VAL A 193 9.14 27.57 -4.31
CA VAL A 193 9.12 27.22 -5.74
C VAL A 193 7.69 27.42 -6.26
N ASP A 194 7.56 28.22 -7.31
CA ASP A 194 6.30 28.49 -8.00
C ASP A 194 6.36 27.88 -9.42
N GLY A 195 5.78 26.70 -9.60
CA GLY A 195 5.75 26.00 -10.88
C GLY A 195 4.98 26.75 -11.98
N ASP A 196 4.06 27.67 -11.61
CA ASP A 196 3.36 28.50 -12.60
C ASP A 196 4.32 29.51 -13.27
N ARG A 197 5.49 29.75 -12.70
CA ARG A 197 6.56 30.61 -13.25
C ARG A 197 7.62 29.83 -14.04
N LEU A 198 7.57 28.52 -14.01
CA LEU A 198 8.53 27.64 -14.67
C LEU A 198 7.91 27.08 -15.95
N PRO A 199 8.45 27.38 -17.15
CA PRO A 199 7.90 26.92 -18.41
C PRO A 199 7.78 25.39 -18.48
N GLY A 200 6.59 24.89 -18.74
CA GLY A 200 6.31 23.46 -18.87
C GLY A 200 6.08 22.73 -17.54
N TRP A 201 6.37 23.33 -16.39
CA TRP A 201 6.10 22.72 -15.10
C TRP A 201 4.64 22.89 -14.70
N PHE A 202 3.95 21.79 -14.47
CA PHE A 202 2.56 21.76 -13.98
C PHE A 202 2.39 20.59 -13.04
N THR A 203 1.47 20.69 -12.09
CA THR A 203 1.26 19.68 -11.05
C THR A 203 2.57 19.37 -10.31
N LEU A 204 3.28 20.43 -9.89
CA LEU A 204 4.44 20.33 -9.02
C LEU A 204 3.96 19.97 -7.62
N GLU A 205 4.41 18.83 -7.08
CA GLU A 205 3.97 18.27 -5.80
C GLU A 205 5.08 17.37 -5.22
N GLY A 206 4.81 16.61 -4.15
CA GLY A 206 5.68 15.56 -3.64
C GLY A 206 7.10 15.96 -3.25
N PRO A 207 7.36 17.14 -2.65
CA PRO A 207 8.72 17.57 -2.38
C PRO A 207 9.39 16.68 -1.33
N LYS A 208 10.66 16.33 -1.57
CA LYS A 208 11.58 15.73 -0.60
C LYS A 208 12.77 16.65 -0.43
N LEU A 209 13.01 17.07 0.82
CA LEU A 209 13.99 18.09 1.16
C LEU A 209 15.27 17.44 1.73
N TYR A 210 16.42 17.81 1.18
CA TYR A 210 17.72 17.30 1.59
C TYR A 210 18.76 18.41 1.71
N ARG A 211 19.85 18.13 2.44
CA ARG A 211 21.03 18.97 2.55
C ARG A 211 22.23 18.21 2.05
N ARG A 212 22.98 18.78 1.06
CA ARG A 212 24.21 18.20 0.55
C ARG A 212 25.15 19.25 0.00
N ASP A 213 26.43 19.19 0.36
CA ASP A 213 27.52 20.03 -0.15
C ASP A 213 27.19 21.53 -0.10
N GLY A 214 26.57 21.97 1.01
CA GLY A 214 26.16 23.36 1.21
C GLY A 214 24.96 23.79 0.36
N TRP A 215 24.23 22.87 -0.30
CA TRP A 215 23.00 23.11 -1.04
C TRP A 215 21.78 22.57 -0.31
N PHE A 216 20.68 23.30 -0.34
CA PHE A 216 19.35 22.76 -0.14
C PHE A 216 18.89 22.14 -1.46
N TRP A 217 18.42 20.88 -1.39
CA TRP A 217 17.89 20.14 -2.51
C TRP A 217 16.43 19.82 -2.27
N ILE A 218 15.59 20.08 -3.27
CA ILE A 218 14.21 19.62 -3.28
C ILE A 218 14.04 18.69 -4.48
N PHE A 219 13.75 17.42 -4.22
CA PHE A 219 13.34 16.47 -5.26
C PHE A 219 11.83 16.50 -5.32
N ALA A 220 11.24 16.96 -6.43
CA ALA A 220 9.81 17.11 -6.58
C ALA A 220 9.36 16.73 -7.98
N PRO A 221 8.35 15.84 -8.12
CA PRO A 221 7.79 15.49 -9.42
C PRO A 221 6.87 16.60 -9.94
N ALA A 222 6.69 16.58 -11.27
CA ALA A 222 5.71 17.39 -11.97
C ALA A 222 5.12 16.63 -13.17
N GLY A 223 4.15 17.19 -13.87
CA GLY A 223 3.53 16.58 -15.05
C GLY A 223 2.44 15.57 -14.77
N GLY A 224 2.14 15.30 -13.49
CA GLY A 224 1.13 14.36 -13.03
C GLY A 224 1.56 12.88 -13.11
N VAL A 225 0.89 12.02 -12.37
CA VAL A 225 1.29 10.63 -12.12
C VAL A 225 1.30 9.71 -13.36
N ALA A 226 0.59 10.06 -14.42
CA ALA A 226 0.50 9.24 -15.63
C ALA A 226 1.58 9.57 -16.68
N THR A 227 2.02 10.83 -16.73
CA THR A 227 2.87 11.35 -17.82
C THR A 227 4.00 12.25 -17.31
N GLY A 228 4.16 12.38 -15.99
CA GLY A 228 5.10 13.29 -15.38
C GLY A 228 6.54 12.80 -15.35
N TRP A 229 7.31 13.53 -14.61
CA TRP A 229 8.74 13.31 -14.42
C TRP A 229 9.16 13.70 -13.00
N GLN A 230 10.34 13.25 -12.59
CA GLN A 230 10.99 13.68 -11.36
C GLN A 230 11.92 14.87 -11.66
N GLY A 231 11.69 15.97 -10.96
CA GLY A 231 12.57 17.13 -10.95
C GLY A 231 13.48 17.16 -9.73
N ALA A 232 14.55 17.93 -9.83
CA ALA A 232 15.38 18.34 -8.71
C ALA A 232 15.57 19.87 -8.77
N PHE A 233 15.54 20.49 -7.60
CA PHE A 233 15.75 21.92 -7.39
C PHE A 233 16.89 22.09 -6.41
N ARG A 234 17.77 23.08 -6.61
CA ARG A 234 18.83 23.39 -5.65
C ARG A 234 18.97 24.89 -5.37
N SER A 235 19.32 25.23 -4.15
CA SER A 235 19.64 26.59 -3.73
C SER A 235 20.66 26.60 -2.60
N ARG A 236 21.45 27.69 -2.48
CA ARG A 236 22.33 27.92 -1.32
C ARG A 236 21.56 28.38 -0.09
N ALA A 237 20.36 28.91 -0.26
CA ALA A 237 19.48 29.35 0.82
C ALA A 237 18.14 28.61 0.78
N PHE A 238 17.58 28.30 1.94
CA PHE A 238 16.30 27.57 2.04
C PHE A 238 15.14 28.28 1.30
N HIS A 239 15.11 29.59 1.33
CA HIS A 239 14.08 30.38 0.65
C HIS A 239 14.36 30.63 -0.84
N GLY A 240 15.44 30.09 -1.38
CA GLY A 240 15.80 30.23 -2.78
C GLY A 240 16.67 31.49 -3.07
N PRO A 241 16.80 31.88 -4.35
CA PRO A 241 16.17 31.26 -5.50
C PRO A 241 16.67 29.83 -5.79
N TYR A 242 15.79 28.99 -6.32
CA TYR A 242 16.12 27.62 -6.71
C TYR A 242 16.37 27.53 -8.22
N GLU A 243 17.41 26.79 -8.60
CA GLU A 243 17.65 26.29 -9.96
C GLU A 243 16.93 24.96 -10.10
N GLU A 244 16.37 24.65 -11.27
CA GLU A 244 15.64 23.41 -11.52
C GLU A 244 16.24 22.57 -12.65
N ARG A 245 16.06 21.25 -12.57
CA ARG A 245 16.38 20.31 -13.65
C ARG A 245 15.44 19.09 -13.60
N VAL A 246 15.00 18.60 -14.77
CA VAL A 246 14.38 17.27 -14.88
C VAL A 246 15.49 16.24 -14.77
N VAL A 247 15.34 15.28 -13.84
CA VAL A 247 16.41 14.31 -13.50
C VAL A 247 16.01 12.85 -13.76
N LEU A 248 14.71 12.59 -13.96
CA LEU A 248 14.20 11.28 -14.37
C LEU A 248 12.88 11.47 -15.12
N ALA A 249 12.81 10.96 -16.34
CA ALA A 249 11.59 10.95 -17.15
C ALA A 249 11.42 9.60 -17.84
N GLN A 250 10.23 9.29 -18.33
CA GLN A 250 9.95 8.01 -19.01
C GLN A 250 10.94 7.72 -20.15
N GLY A 251 11.26 8.73 -20.97
CA GLY A 251 12.12 8.55 -22.15
C GLY A 251 11.59 7.46 -23.09
N THR A 252 12.46 6.51 -23.43
CA THR A 252 12.15 5.38 -24.32
C THR A 252 11.63 4.14 -23.60
N THR A 253 11.41 4.21 -22.29
CA THR A 253 11.06 3.06 -21.44
C THR A 253 9.54 2.88 -21.27
N ASP A 254 9.13 1.70 -20.76
CA ASP A 254 7.73 1.41 -20.41
C ASP A 254 7.34 1.95 -19.01
N VAL A 255 8.25 2.66 -18.32
CA VAL A 255 7.99 3.22 -16.99
C VAL A 255 7.44 4.63 -17.13
N ASN A 256 6.13 4.74 -17.32
CA ASN A 256 5.46 6.02 -17.46
C ASN A 256 5.44 6.80 -16.14
N GLY A 257 5.51 8.12 -16.24
CA GLY A 257 5.33 9.03 -15.12
C GLY A 257 6.15 8.68 -13.88
N PRO A 258 7.50 8.49 -13.97
CA PRO A 258 8.30 8.25 -12.77
C PRO A 258 8.09 9.41 -11.80
N HIS A 259 7.55 9.12 -10.63
CA HIS A 259 6.93 10.14 -9.78
C HIS A 259 7.25 9.88 -8.33
N GLN A 260 7.46 10.91 -7.58
CA GLN A 260 7.59 10.98 -6.12
C GLN A 260 8.30 9.79 -5.46
N GLY A 261 9.36 10.09 -4.74
CA GLY A 261 10.14 9.04 -4.09
C GLY A 261 11.24 9.61 -3.20
N ALA A 262 12.23 8.80 -2.90
CA ALA A 262 13.30 9.12 -1.98
C ALA A 262 14.68 8.86 -2.56
N TRP A 263 15.60 9.80 -2.35
CA TRP A 263 17.02 9.58 -2.49
C TRP A 263 17.55 8.90 -1.22
N VAL A 264 18.26 7.78 -1.38
CA VAL A 264 18.87 7.03 -0.29
C VAL A 264 20.32 6.70 -0.64
N THR A 265 21.24 7.00 0.28
CA THR A 265 22.64 6.61 0.19
C THR A 265 22.87 5.34 1.01
N THR A 266 23.42 4.28 0.43
CA THR A 266 23.74 3.02 1.12
C THR A 266 24.90 3.19 2.10
N ALA A 267 25.12 2.18 2.94
CA ALA A 267 26.29 2.16 3.84
C ALA A 267 27.63 2.08 3.08
N ALA A 268 27.61 1.64 1.81
CA ALA A 268 28.77 1.61 0.91
C ALA A 268 29.01 2.96 0.21
N GLY A 269 28.16 3.96 0.41
CA GLY A 269 28.23 5.27 -0.23
C GLY A 269 27.66 5.31 -1.65
N GLU A 270 26.90 4.29 -2.05
CA GLU A 270 26.20 4.28 -3.34
C GLU A 270 24.85 4.98 -3.21
N ASP A 271 24.51 5.82 -4.17
CA ASP A 271 23.23 6.53 -4.20
C ASP A 271 22.19 5.80 -5.05
N TYR A 272 20.98 5.74 -4.54
CA TYR A 272 19.81 5.18 -5.21
C TYR A 272 18.61 6.10 -5.05
N PHE A 273 17.68 6.01 -6.01
CA PHE A 273 16.42 6.74 -5.97
C PHE A 273 15.24 5.75 -6.09
N LEU A 274 14.36 5.76 -5.10
CA LEU A 274 13.08 5.06 -5.14
C LEU A 274 12.05 6.00 -5.76
N HIS A 275 11.19 5.49 -6.62
CA HIS A 275 10.04 6.22 -7.15
C HIS A 275 8.89 5.28 -7.47
N PHE A 276 7.68 5.79 -7.61
CA PHE A 276 6.59 4.95 -8.06
C PHE A 276 6.27 5.12 -9.56
N GLN A 277 5.59 4.11 -10.10
CA GLN A 277 4.89 4.11 -11.38
C GLN A 277 3.43 3.73 -11.15
N GLN A 278 2.47 4.48 -11.70
CA GLN A 278 1.05 4.11 -11.65
C GLN A 278 0.72 3.07 -12.72
N ARG A 279 0.23 1.90 -12.29
CA ARG A 279 -0.03 0.73 -13.15
C ARG A 279 -1.48 0.27 -13.10
N GLY A 280 -2.43 1.18 -13.37
CA GLY A 280 -3.86 0.86 -13.39
C GLY A 280 -4.34 0.20 -12.09
N ALA A 281 -5.01 -0.93 -12.18
CA ALA A 281 -5.54 -1.66 -11.02
C ALA A 281 -4.49 -2.14 -10.02
N TYR A 282 -3.22 -2.25 -10.42
CA TYR A 282 -2.14 -2.61 -9.50
C TYR A 282 -1.67 -1.44 -8.61
N GLY A 283 -2.21 -0.23 -8.83
CA GLY A 283 -1.83 0.96 -8.09
C GLY A 283 -0.44 1.47 -8.43
N ARG A 284 0.25 2.00 -7.44
CA ARG A 284 1.55 2.65 -7.56
C ARG A 284 2.67 1.72 -7.09
N VAL A 285 3.26 1.01 -8.04
CA VAL A 285 4.38 0.09 -7.80
C VAL A 285 5.70 0.85 -7.66
N VAL A 286 6.61 0.36 -6.81
CA VAL A 286 7.85 1.08 -6.49
C VAL A 286 9.04 0.51 -7.27
N HIS A 287 9.77 1.40 -7.92
CA HIS A 287 11.01 1.12 -8.64
C HIS A 287 12.22 1.61 -7.84
N LEU A 288 13.35 0.95 -8.02
CA LEU A 288 14.66 1.37 -7.51
C LEU A 288 15.55 1.73 -8.70
N GLN A 289 16.12 2.93 -8.69
CA GLN A 289 17.03 3.40 -9.73
C GLN A 289 18.42 3.64 -9.14
N PRO A 290 19.51 3.18 -9.79
CA PRO A 290 20.84 3.67 -9.45
C PRO A 290 20.89 5.18 -9.69
N MET A 291 21.65 5.90 -8.85
CA MET A 291 21.80 7.35 -8.97
C MET A 291 23.27 7.74 -8.82
N ARG A 292 23.70 8.73 -9.54
CA ARG A 292 25.02 9.34 -9.43
C ARG A 292 24.92 10.85 -9.53
N TRP A 293 25.96 11.55 -9.16
CA TRP A 293 26.08 13.00 -9.34
C TRP A 293 27.00 13.29 -10.52
N ASP A 294 26.59 14.22 -11.40
CA ASP A 294 27.42 14.65 -12.53
C ASP A 294 28.49 15.67 -12.08
N ASP A 295 29.35 16.09 -13.02
CA ASP A 295 30.45 17.03 -12.73
C ASP A 295 29.94 18.43 -12.32
N ASP A 296 28.72 18.81 -12.69
CA ASP A 296 28.06 20.04 -12.28
C ASP A 296 27.34 19.90 -10.92
N GLY A 297 27.42 18.72 -10.31
CA GLY A 297 26.81 18.37 -9.03
C GLY A 297 25.30 18.16 -9.10
N TRP A 298 24.74 17.79 -10.26
CA TRP A 298 23.33 17.40 -10.39
C TRP A 298 23.13 15.89 -10.33
N PRO A 299 21.98 15.42 -9.80
CA PRO A 299 21.67 14.00 -9.78
C PRO A 299 21.31 13.50 -11.19
N VAL A 300 21.89 12.36 -11.57
CA VAL A 300 21.53 11.58 -12.75
C VAL A 300 20.95 10.27 -12.28
N ILE A 301 19.63 10.08 -12.46
CA ILE A 301 18.88 8.94 -11.96
C ILE A 301 18.65 7.93 -13.10
N GLY A 302 18.81 6.65 -12.81
CA GLY A 302 18.68 5.58 -13.80
C GLY A 302 19.82 5.60 -14.81
N ARG A 303 19.50 5.35 -16.08
CA ARG A 303 20.44 5.46 -17.20
C ARG A 303 20.22 6.81 -17.89
N ASP A 304 21.08 7.77 -17.58
CA ASP A 304 21.06 9.11 -18.19
C ASP A 304 19.68 9.82 -18.09
N GLY A 305 19.00 9.64 -16.95
CA GLY A 305 17.69 10.25 -16.70
C GLY A 305 16.50 9.41 -17.16
N GLU A 306 16.71 8.14 -17.57
CA GLU A 306 15.63 7.20 -17.89
C GLU A 306 15.62 6.01 -16.91
N PRO A 307 14.42 5.50 -16.53
CA PRO A 307 14.30 4.36 -15.63
C PRO A 307 14.95 3.09 -16.19
N VAL A 308 15.60 2.30 -15.34
CA VAL A 308 16.13 0.98 -15.72
C VAL A 308 15.20 -0.14 -15.27
N ALA A 309 15.00 -1.14 -16.15
CA ALA A 309 14.21 -2.33 -15.82
C ALA A 309 14.99 -3.32 -14.94
N THR A 310 16.33 -3.34 -15.07
CA THR A 310 17.22 -4.26 -14.34
C THR A 310 18.53 -3.53 -14.04
N ALA A 311 19.07 -3.74 -12.84
CA ALA A 311 20.39 -3.21 -12.46
C ALA A 311 21.11 -4.15 -11.47
N ARG A 312 22.38 -3.84 -11.16
CA ARG A 312 23.11 -4.50 -10.08
C ARG A 312 22.49 -4.15 -8.73
N LYS A 313 22.44 -5.13 -7.83
CA LYS A 313 22.00 -4.89 -6.44
C LYS A 313 22.97 -3.94 -5.76
N PRO A 314 22.45 -3.09 -4.85
CA PRO A 314 23.29 -2.32 -3.94
C PRO A 314 24.28 -3.21 -3.18
N ALA A 315 25.48 -2.71 -2.93
CA ALA A 315 26.45 -3.40 -2.11
C ALA A 315 25.93 -3.51 -0.67
N THR A 316 25.81 -4.74 -0.19
CA THR A 316 25.33 -5.00 1.17
C THR A 316 26.55 -5.24 2.07
N PRO A 317 26.74 -4.48 3.16
CA PRO A 317 27.77 -4.77 4.13
C PRO A 317 27.58 -6.17 4.73
N PRO A 318 28.66 -6.87 5.13
CA PRO A 318 28.54 -8.12 5.86
C PRO A 318 27.60 -7.95 7.04
N ALA A 319 26.71 -8.92 7.26
CA ALA A 319 25.80 -8.89 8.41
C ALA A 319 26.62 -8.88 9.69
N ALA A 320 26.50 -7.81 10.50
CA ALA A 320 26.96 -7.88 11.88
C ALA A 320 26.16 -8.98 12.60
N PRO A 321 26.76 -9.77 13.50
CA PRO A 321 26.02 -10.73 14.30
C PRO A 321 24.90 -10.00 15.06
N GLN A 322 23.66 -10.21 14.65
CA GLN A 322 22.53 -9.70 15.44
C GLN A 322 22.39 -10.54 16.70
N PRO A 323 22.28 -9.93 17.88
CA PRO A 323 21.77 -10.66 19.02
C PRO A 323 20.40 -11.20 18.67
N ALA A 324 20.18 -12.49 18.92
CA ALA A 324 18.92 -13.16 18.68
C ALA A 324 17.78 -12.33 19.26
N ALA A 325 16.87 -11.85 18.44
CA ALA A 325 15.72 -11.10 18.89
C ALA A 325 14.92 -11.99 19.85
N GLN A 326 14.85 -11.60 21.12
CA GLN A 326 13.94 -12.26 22.05
C GLN A 326 12.51 -11.94 21.61
N PRO A 327 11.64 -12.95 21.45
CA PRO A 327 10.25 -12.71 21.13
C PRO A 327 9.61 -11.94 22.30
N THR A 328 9.23 -10.70 22.05
CA THR A 328 8.35 -9.98 22.97
C THR A 328 7.00 -10.69 22.98
N ALA A 329 6.54 -11.08 24.16
CA ALA A 329 5.24 -11.72 24.34
C ALA A 329 4.13 -10.80 23.79
N GLY A 330 3.40 -11.27 22.78
CA GLY A 330 2.33 -10.52 22.09
C GLY A 330 2.59 -10.21 20.62
N ALA A 331 3.79 -10.46 20.09
CA ALA A 331 4.06 -10.31 18.66
C ALA A 331 3.43 -11.47 17.87
N THR A 332 2.27 -11.23 17.33
CA THR A 332 1.65 -12.08 16.32
C THR A 332 2.48 -12.04 15.04
N ALA A 333 2.75 -13.19 14.46
CA ALA A 333 3.43 -13.44 13.18
C ALA A 333 4.72 -12.62 12.92
N GLY A 334 5.80 -13.29 12.51
CA GLY A 334 7.07 -12.66 12.10
C GLY A 334 6.90 -11.76 10.86
N PRO A 335 7.99 -11.08 10.44
CA PRO A 335 7.97 -10.21 9.27
C PRO A 335 7.41 -10.93 8.05
N THR A 336 6.46 -10.29 7.36
CA THR A 336 5.75 -10.85 6.23
C THR A 336 6.35 -10.35 4.92
N ALA A 337 6.63 -11.26 3.98
CA ALA A 337 7.12 -10.89 2.66
C ALA A 337 6.08 -10.07 1.89
N VAL A 338 6.53 -9.01 1.20
CA VAL A 338 5.68 -8.19 0.34
C VAL A 338 5.82 -8.64 -1.12
N PRO A 339 4.81 -8.40 -1.97
CA PRO A 339 3.67 -7.48 -1.81
C PRO A 339 2.49 -8.04 -1.04
N ALA A 340 2.29 -9.35 -1.04
CA ALA A 340 1.18 -10.00 -0.36
C ALA A 340 1.63 -11.37 0.16
N ALA A 341 0.95 -11.93 1.13
CA ALA A 341 1.36 -13.15 1.77
C ALA A 341 0.19 -14.03 2.17
N ASP A 342 0.50 -15.32 2.26
CA ASP A 342 -0.33 -16.33 2.86
C ASP A 342 -0.65 -15.99 4.32
N ASP A 343 -1.81 -16.46 4.82
CA ASP A 343 -2.16 -16.38 6.22
C ASP A 343 -3.01 -17.58 6.64
N ASP A 344 -2.62 -18.23 7.72
CA ASP A 344 -3.38 -19.30 8.38
C ASP A 344 -4.19 -18.78 9.56
N PHE A 345 -4.11 -17.46 9.83
CA PHE A 345 -4.83 -16.77 10.91
C PHE A 345 -4.69 -17.46 12.28
N PRO A 346 -3.47 -17.67 12.78
CA PRO A 346 -3.26 -18.41 14.02
C PRO A 346 -3.93 -17.70 15.20
N GLY A 347 -4.79 -18.40 15.94
CA GLY A 347 -5.54 -17.85 17.07
C GLY A 347 -6.55 -16.76 16.67
N GLY A 348 -6.97 -16.70 15.40
CA GLY A 348 -7.83 -15.64 14.86
C GLY A 348 -7.11 -14.30 14.61
N ALA A 349 -5.78 -14.25 14.80
CA ALA A 349 -4.98 -13.09 14.45
C ALA A 349 -4.67 -13.07 12.95
N PHE A 350 -4.39 -11.90 12.41
CA PHE A 350 -3.96 -11.73 11.04
C PHE A 350 -2.65 -10.94 10.97
N GLY A 351 -1.85 -11.19 9.94
CA GLY A 351 -0.55 -10.57 9.75
C GLY A 351 -0.62 -9.08 9.39
N PRO A 352 0.55 -8.40 9.38
CA PRO A 352 0.61 -6.96 9.10
C PRO A 352 0.24 -6.58 7.65
N GLN A 353 0.11 -7.53 6.74
CA GLN A 353 -0.35 -7.30 5.37
C GLN A 353 -1.83 -6.92 5.26
N TRP A 354 -2.60 -7.15 6.32
CA TRP A 354 -4.03 -6.88 6.34
C TRP A 354 -4.35 -5.48 6.87
N GLN A 355 -5.29 -4.82 6.22
CA GLN A 355 -5.79 -3.50 6.58
C GLN A 355 -7.32 -3.44 6.43
N TRP A 356 -8.00 -2.83 7.40
CA TRP A 356 -9.42 -2.53 7.32
C TRP A 356 -9.68 -1.32 6.40
N THR A 357 -10.88 -1.26 5.84
CA THR A 357 -11.34 -0.13 5.02
C THR A 357 -11.74 1.11 5.83
N ALA A 358 -11.85 0.98 7.15
CA ALA A 358 -12.12 2.07 8.09
C ALA A 358 -11.54 1.74 9.47
N ASN A 359 -11.64 2.66 10.43
CA ASN A 359 -11.25 2.40 11.81
C ASN A 359 -11.99 1.19 12.39
N PRO A 360 -11.30 0.12 12.79
CA PRO A 360 -11.94 -1.09 13.26
C PRO A 360 -12.69 -0.88 14.57
N ARG A 361 -13.79 -1.61 14.74
CA ARG A 361 -14.56 -1.67 15.98
C ARG A 361 -14.36 -3.02 16.67
N PRO A 362 -14.39 -3.06 18.01
CA PRO A 362 -14.37 -4.32 18.74
C PRO A 362 -15.46 -5.28 18.22
N GLY A 363 -15.12 -6.55 18.09
CA GLY A 363 -16.05 -7.59 17.65
C GLY A 363 -16.18 -7.79 16.14
N TRP A 364 -15.49 -7.01 15.28
CA TRP A 364 -15.46 -7.30 13.84
C TRP A 364 -14.69 -8.57 13.52
N ALA A 365 -13.57 -8.78 14.21
CA ALA A 365 -12.83 -10.03 14.20
C ALA A 365 -12.73 -10.59 15.62
N ALA A 366 -12.76 -11.90 15.78
CA ALA A 366 -12.63 -12.56 17.06
C ALA A 366 -11.40 -13.45 17.09
N THR A 367 -10.64 -13.34 18.18
CA THR A 367 -9.61 -14.32 18.53
C THR A 367 -10.28 -15.57 19.09
N HIS A 368 -9.71 -16.75 18.83
CA HIS A 368 -10.21 -18.02 19.34
C HIS A 368 -9.06 -19.04 19.41
N ASP A 369 -9.26 -20.11 20.17
CA ASP A 369 -8.30 -21.22 20.26
C ASP A 369 -8.40 -22.05 18.96
N GLY A 370 -7.42 -21.90 18.07
CA GLY A 370 -7.36 -22.64 16.81
C GLY A 370 -6.85 -21.82 15.63
N ALA A 371 -6.90 -22.37 14.45
CA ALA A 371 -6.61 -21.69 13.18
C ALA A 371 -7.86 -21.05 12.60
N GLY A 372 -7.67 -20.11 11.67
CA GLY A 372 -8.73 -19.44 10.95
C GLY A 372 -9.13 -18.08 11.54
N LEU A 373 -9.64 -17.24 10.68
CA LEU A 373 -10.15 -15.90 10.99
C LEU A 373 -11.68 -15.95 11.13
N ARG A 374 -12.19 -15.49 12.26
CA ARG A 374 -13.63 -15.34 12.47
C ARG A 374 -14.03 -13.89 12.32
N LEU A 375 -14.81 -13.58 11.29
CA LEU A 375 -15.42 -12.28 11.07
C LEU A 375 -16.91 -12.29 11.46
N ALA A 376 -17.34 -11.24 12.19
CA ALA A 376 -18.74 -11.03 12.48
C ALA A 376 -19.52 -10.57 11.23
N CYS A 377 -20.68 -11.12 10.97
CA CYS A 377 -21.62 -10.61 9.97
C CYS A 377 -22.22 -9.29 10.47
N VAL A 378 -21.49 -8.18 10.25
CA VAL A 378 -21.88 -6.86 10.73
C VAL A 378 -23.13 -6.39 9.99
N ARG A 379 -24.13 -5.95 10.77
CA ARG A 379 -25.38 -5.41 10.20
C ARG A 379 -25.21 -4.00 9.69
N THR A 380 -25.58 -3.76 8.44
CA THR A 380 -25.51 -2.45 7.82
C THR A 380 -26.57 -2.26 6.73
N ALA A 381 -26.99 -1.01 6.52
CA ALA A 381 -27.84 -0.65 5.38
C ALA A 381 -27.12 -0.80 4.04
N ASP A 382 -25.78 -0.67 4.04
CA ASP A 382 -24.93 -0.69 2.86
C ASP A 382 -24.40 -2.09 2.52
N ALA A 383 -25.03 -3.15 3.08
CA ALA A 383 -24.60 -4.53 2.89
C ALA A 383 -24.47 -4.96 1.42
N HIS A 384 -25.02 -4.24 0.48
CA HIS A 384 -25.00 -4.51 -0.97
C HIS A 384 -23.96 -3.70 -1.74
N ASP A 385 -23.11 -2.94 -1.05
CA ASP A 385 -22.02 -2.20 -1.68
C ASP A 385 -20.74 -2.34 -0.85
N LEU A 386 -19.81 -3.17 -1.33
CA LEU A 386 -18.55 -3.42 -0.62
C LEU A 386 -17.69 -2.16 -0.46
N ARG A 387 -17.88 -1.14 -1.29
CA ARG A 387 -17.16 0.13 -1.22
C ARG A 387 -17.53 0.94 0.02
N LEU A 388 -18.72 0.72 0.54
CA LEU A 388 -19.25 1.42 1.72
C LEU A 388 -19.07 0.62 3.02
N LEU A 389 -18.62 -0.64 2.94
CA LEU A 389 -18.42 -1.48 4.11
C LEU A 389 -17.17 -1.09 4.89
N PRO A 390 -17.28 -0.72 6.17
CA PRO A 390 -16.14 -0.36 7.00
C PRO A 390 -15.31 -1.57 7.47
N ASN A 391 -15.90 -2.76 7.42
CA ASN A 391 -15.35 -4.01 7.96
C ASN A 391 -14.88 -4.99 6.86
N VAL A 392 -14.37 -4.48 5.75
CA VAL A 392 -13.64 -5.32 4.79
C VAL A 392 -12.18 -5.37 5.20
N LEU A 393 -11.66 -6.56 5.40
CA LEU A 393 -10.26 -6.80 5.71
C LEU A 393 -9.50 -7.06 4.40
N THR A 394 -8.53 -6.21 4.08
CA THR A 394 -7.95 -6.13 2.74
C THR A 394 -6.45 -6.37 2.70
N GLN A 395 -5.97 -6.94 1.58
CA GLN A 395 -4.55 -6.91 1.17
C GLN A 395 -4.43 -6.22 -0.19
N ARG A 396 -3.23 -5.73 -0.52
CA ARG A 396 -2.91 -5.18 -1.85
C ARG A 396 -2.97 -6.26 -2.92
N LEU A 397 -3.57 -5.96 -4.07
CA LEU A 397 -3.49 -6.85 -5.24
C LEU A 397 -2.04 -6.90 -5.75
N PRO A 398 -1.40 -8.08 -5.89
CA PRO A 398 -0.08 -8.18 -6.49
C PRO A 398 -0.05 -7.68 -7.93
N GLY A 399 1.01 -6.96 -8.30
CA GLY A 399 1.23 -6.43 -9.65
C GLY A 399 1.67 -7.49 -10.68
N ALA A 400 1.57 -8.76 -10.34
CA ALA A 400 1.89 -9.91 -11.19
C ALA A 400 0.72 -10.90 -11.18
N PRO A 401 0.59 -11.75 -12.21
CA PRO A 401 -0.40 -12.83 -12.20
C PRO A 401 -0.27 -13.69 -10.94
N CYS A 402 -1.39 -14.01 -10.32
CA CYS A 402 -1.44 -14.83 -9.12
C CYS A 402 -2.79 -15.54 -8.98
N ALA A 403 -2.78 -16.63 -8.24
CA ALA A 403 -3.97 -17.31 -7.79
C ALA A 403 -4.18 -17.07 -6.30
N VAL A 404 -5.40 -16.74 -5.92
CA VAL A 404 -5.81 -16.50 -4.53
C VAL A 404 -6.83 -17.53 -4.13
N THR A 405 -6.65 -18.16 -2.97
CA THR A 405 -7.61 -19.12 -2.42
C THR A 405 -7.89 -18.85 -0.95
N VAL A 406 -9.11 -19.17 -0.52
CA VAL A 406 -9.48 -19.16 0.89
C VAL A 406 -10.65 -20.11 1.13
N GLU A 407 -10.62 -20.85 2.22
CA GLU A 407 -11.78 -21.63 2.68
C GLU A 407 -12.72 -20.71 3.45
N LEU A 408 -14.02 -20.85 3.19
CA LEU A 408 -15.07 -20.07 3.84
C LEU A 408 -16.13 -20.99 4.41
N THR A 409 -16.53 -20.73 5.66
CA THR A 409 -17.74 -21.29 6.28
C THR A 409 -18.61 -20.14 6.78
N LEU A 410 -19.89 -20.12 6.43
CA LEU A 410 -20.86 -19.13 6.88
C LEU A 410 -21.81 -19.73 7.92
N GLU A 411 -21.76 -19.21 9.14
CA GLU A 411 -22.59 -19.59 10.28
C GLU A 411 -23.55 -18.44 10.62
N SER A 412 -24.68 -18.41 9.94
CA SER A 412 -25.72 -17.40 10.18
C SER A 412 -27.12 -17.96 9.91
N ALA A 413 -28.05 -17.62 10.78
CA ALA A 413 -29.48 -17.83 10.57
C ALA A 413 -30.18 -16.61 9.94
N ALA A 414 -29.51 -15.45 9.90
CA ALA A 414 -30.09 -14.22 9.38
C ALA A 414 -30.12 -14.23 7.84
N GLU A 415 -31.32 -14.13 7.28
CA GLU A 415 -31.49 -14.02 5.82
C GLU A 415 -30.72 -12.81 5.27
N GLY A 416 -30.02 -13.02 4.16
CA GLY A 416 -29.15 -12.05 3.52
C GLY A 416 -27.78 -11.87 4.19
N ALA A 417 -27.48 -12.56 5.32
CA ALA A 417 -26.11 -12.62 5.83
C ALA A 417 -25.19 -13.27 4.80
N ARG A 418 -24.02 -12.65 4.57
CA ARG A 418 -23.11 -13.05 3.50
C ARG A 418 -21.67 -12.74 3.84
N ALA A 419 -20.78 -13.54 3.25
CA ALA A 419 -19.36 -13.42 3.40
C ALA A 419 -18.65 -13.90 2.13
N GLY A 420 -17.45 -13.41 1.86
CA GLY A 420 -16.74 -13.81 0.65
C GLY A 420 -15.36 -13.25 0.49
N LEU A 421 -14.77 -13.61 -0.65
CA LEU A 421 -13.52 -13.14 -1.19
C LEU A 421 -13.81 -12.16 -2.33
N ALA A 422 -13.21 -10.97 -2.26
CA ALA A 422 -13.49 -9.87 -3.17
C ALA A 422 -12.23 -9.34 -3.85
N VAL A 423 -12.43 -8.70 -5.02
CA VAL A 423 -11.54 -7.72 -5.64
C VAL A 423 -12.23 -6.37 -5.58
N LEU A 424 -11.57 -5.39 -4.98
CA LEU A 424 -12.15 -4.10 -4.60
C LEU A 424 -11.40 -2.94 -5.26
N GLY A 425 -12.11 -2.11 -5.98
CA GLY A 425 -11.72 -0.85 -6.58
C GLY A 425 -12.96 0.01 -6.81
N ASP A 426 -12.92 0.99 -7.70
CA ASP A 426 -14.11 1.74 -8.14
C ASP A 426 -15.19 0.78 -8.66
N ALA A 427 -14.79 -0.24 -9.43
CA ALA A 427 -15.56 -1.45 -9.64
C ALA A 427 -15.18 -2.51 -8.60
N PHE A 428 -16.11 -3.41 -8.27
CA PHE A 428 -15.80 -4.56 -7.41
C PHE A 428 -16.50 -5.83 -7.90
N ALA A 429 -15.88 -6.98 -7.56
CA ALA A 429 -16.52 -8.28 -7.70
C ALA A 429 -16.18 -9.15 -6.49
N TRP A 430 -17.08 -10.05 -6.14
CA TRP A 430 -16.86 -10.99 -5.05
C TRP A 430 -17.58 -12.32 -5.28
N ILE A 431 -16.99 -13.39 -4.75
CA ILE A 431 -17.60 -14.71 -4.69
C ILE A 431 -17.66 -15.17 -3.24
N GLY A 432 -18.73 -15.83 -2.83
CA GLY A 432 -18.88 -16.25 -1.45
C GLY A 432 -20.21 -16.91 -1.15
N LEU A 433 -20.54 -16.96 0.13
CA LEU A 433 -21.75 -17.58 0.65
C LEU A 433 -22.75 -16.54 1.13
N GLU A 434 -24.03 -16.81 0.86
CA GLU A 434 -25.16 -15.99 1.31
C GLU A 434 -26.27 -16.89 1.91
N ARG A 435 -26.84 -16.48 3.04
CA ARG A 435 -28.02 -17.12 3.63
C ARG A 435 -29.27 -16.66 2.91
N GLY A 436 -29.87 -17.53 2.14
CA GLY A 436 -31.20 -17.37 1.55
C GLY A 436 -32.31 -17.93 2.43
N PRO A 437 -33.58 -17.80 2.00
CA PRO A 437 -34.73 -18.36 2.74
C PRO A 437 -34.64 -19.90 2.87
N ASP A 438 -34.17 -20.58 1.83
CA ASP A 438 -34.15 -22.07 1.77
C ASP A 438 -32.80 -22.67 2.20
N GLY A 439 -31.84 -21.87 2.65
CA GLY A 439 -30.50 -22.35 3.04
C GLY A 439 -29.37 -21.47 2.55
N VAL A 440 -28.14 -21.94 2.73
CA VAL A 440 -26.94 -21.24 2.25
C VAL A 440 -26.74 -21.54 0.75
N ARG A 441 -26.35 -20.51 0.02
CA ARG A 441 -26.06 -20.58 -1.41
C ARG A 441 -24.74 -19.90 -1.74
N LEU A 442 -24.04 -20.41 -2.74
CA LEU A 442 -22.90 -19.76 -3.36
C LEU A 442 -23.40 -18.67 -4.30
N VAL A 443 -22.86 -17.48 -4.17
CA VAL A 443 -23.17 -16.33 -5.00
C VAL A 443 -21.91 -15.72 -5.57
N HIS A 444 -22.00 -15.14 -6.77
CA HIS A 444 -20.95 -14.33 -7.37
C HIS A 444 -21.60 -13.04 -7.86
N ARG A 445 -21.12 -11.90 -7.38
CA ARG A 445 -21.69 -10.59 -7.70
C ARG A 445 -20.61 -9.57 -8.06
N PHE A 446 -21.00 -8.53 -8.78
CA PHE A 446 -20.12 -7.44 -9.18
C PHE A 446 -20.88 -6.13 -9.41
N ALA A 447 -20.15 -5.02 -9.38
CA ALA A 447 -20.55 -3.71 -9.88
C ALA A 447 -19.38 -3.13 -10.70
N GLU A 448 -19.65 -2.66 -11.90
CA GLU A 448 -18.61 -2.20 -12.84
C GLU A 448 -18.33 -0.70 -12.71
N ASP A 449 -19.19 0.05 -12.04
CA ASP A 449 -19.08 1.49 -11.87
C ASP A 449 -19.52 1.91 -10.46
N VAL A 450 -19.01 3.06 -9.99
CA VAL A 450 -19.36 3.65 -8.69
C VAL A 450 -20.85 4.00 -8.57
N ALA A 451 -21.53 4.25 -9.68
CA ALA A 451 -22.97 4.53 -9.70
C ALA A 451 -23.84 3.27 -9.74
N GLU A 452 -23.25 2.11 -10.01
CA GLU A 452 -23.98 0.85 -10.13
C GLU A 452 -24.15 0.14 -8.79
N ARG A 453 -25.32 -0.50 -8.63
CA ARG A 453 -25.55 -1.50 -7.59
C ARG A 453 -24.99 -2.85 -8.01
N GLU A 454 -24.61 -3.66 -7.03
CA GLU A 454 -24.19 -5.03 -7.32
C GLU A 454 -25.30 -5.82 -8.02
N ARG A 455 -24.87 -6.70 -8.93
CA ARG A 455 -25.73 -7.64 -9.66
C ARG A 455 -25.09 -9.02 -9.70
N ASP A 456 -25.89 -10.05 -9.93
CA ASP A 456 -25.40 -11.42 -10.04
C ASP A 456 -24.55 -11.57 -11.32
N ALA A 457 -23.31 -12.06 -11.15
CA ALA A 457 -22.42 -12.45 -12.23
C ALA A 457 -22.74 -13.86 -12.75
N ALA A 458 -23.32 -14.70 -11.89
CA ALA A 458 -23.74 -16.07 -12.19
C ALA A 458 -24.98 -16.41 -11.35
N HIS A 459 -25.78 -17.37 -11.83
CA HIS A 459 -26.91 -17.86 -11.04
C HIS A 459 -26.44 -18.44 -9.70
N PRO A 460 -27.09 -18.08 -8.58
CA PRO A 460 -26.80 -18.67 -7.28
C PRO A 460 -26.94 -20.18 -7.30
N ARG A 461 -26.03 -20.87 -6.61
CA ARG A 461 -26.02 -22.34 -6.50
C ARG A 461 -26.19 -22.77 -5.04
N PRO A 462 -26.91 -23.86 -4.74
CA PRO A 462 -26.98 -24.36 -3.37
C PRO A 462 -25.59 -24.68 -2.81
N ALA A 463 -25.38 -24.36 -1.53
CA ALA A 463 -24.21 -24.74 -0.76
C ALA A 463 -24.67 -25.27 0.62
N PRO A 464 -25.30 -26.45 0.65
CA PRO A 464 -26.03 -26.94 1.83
C PRO A 464 -25.14 -27.14 3.05
N ALA A 465 -23.85 -27.42 2.85
CA ALA A 465 -22.88 -27.54 3.95
C ALA A 465 -22.49 -26.16 4.56
N GLY A 466 -22.92 -25.04 3.97
CA GLY A 466 -22.51 -23.70 4.39
C GLY A 466 -21.00 -23.44 4.23
N ARG A 467 -20.33 -24.18 3.33
CA ARG A 467 -18.88 -24.16 3.13
C ARG A 467 -18.52 -24.07 1.66
N ALA A 468 -17.43 -23.39 1.33
CA ALA A 468 -16.85 -23.32 -0.01
C ALA A 468 -15.35 -23.05 0.05
N LEU A 469 -14.60 -23.57 -0.92
CA LEU A 469 -13.25 -23.11 -1.23
C LEU A 469 -13.38 -22.08 -2.36
N LEU A 470 -13.00 -20.85 -2.10
CA LEU A 470 -13.12 -19.73 -3.01
C LEU A 470 -11.80 -19.50 -3.74
N HIS A 471 -11.88 -19.11 -5.02
CA HIS A 471 -10.72 -18.90 -5.88
C HIS A 471 -10.85 -17.61 -6.69
N ILE A 472 -9.72 -16.89 -6.85
CA ILE A 472 -9.55 -15.84 -7.85
C ILE A 472 -8.25 -16.14 -8.61
N ASP A 473 -8.32 -16.25 -9.93
CA ASP A 473 -7.19 -16.32 -10.82
C ASP A 473 -6.98 -14.93 -11.47
N ALA A 474 -6.04 -14.16 -10.92
CA ALA A 474 -5.67 -12.82 -11.40
C ALA A 474 -4.66 -12.95 -12.53
N ARG A 475 -5.11 -12.71 -13.75
CA ARG A 475 -4.35 -12.79 -15.02
C ARG A 475 -3.69 -11.44 -15.35
N PRO A 476 -2.79 -11.40 -16.36
CA PRO A 476 -2.20 -10.13 -16.81
C PRO A 476 -3.25 -9.05 -17.08
N GLY A 477 -2.97 -7.80 -16.69
CA GLY A 477 -3.90 -6.68 -16.78
C GLY A 477 -4.98 -6.69 -15.70
N ALA A 478 -4.75 -7.37 -14.58
CA ALA A 478 -5.67 -7.49 -13.45
C ALA A 478 -7.06 -8.04 -13.85
N ARG A 479 -7.08 -8.98 -14.78
CA ARG A 479 -8.27 -9.69 -15.24
C ARG A 479 -8.52 -10.90 -14.34
N CYS A 480 -9.54 -10.84 -13.51
CA CYS A 480 -9.82 -11.80 -12.45
C CYS A 480 -10.90 -12.80 -12.88
N GLN A 481 -10.56 -14.10 -12.93
CA GLN A 481 -11.52 -15.17 -13.07
C GLN A 481 -11.86 -15.70 -11.69
N PHE A 482 -13.14 -15.74 -11.37
CA PHE A 482 -13.63 -16.30 -10.12
C PHE A 482 -14.02 -17.76 -10.28
N ALA A 483 -13.80 -18.56 -9.24
CA ALA A 483 -14.26 -19.94 -9.16
C ALA A 483 -14.52 -20.35 -7.71
N ALA A 484 -15.28 -21.43 -7.52
CA ALA A 484 -15.50 -22.00 -6.19
C ALA A 484 -15.73 -23.50 -6.26
N ASP A 485 -15.34 -24.18 -5.17
CA ASP A 485 -15.65 -25.58 -4.90
C ASP A 485 -16.57 -25.67 -3.69
N THR A 486 -17.76 -26.28 -3.87
CA THR A 486 -18.73 -26.56 -2.80
C THR A 486 -18.79 -28.05 -2.44
N GLY A 487 -17.83 -28.85 -2.91
CA GLY A 487 -17.70 -30.27 -2.67
C GLY A 487 -17.65 -31.12 -3.94
N ASP A 488 -17.93 -30.55 -5.12
CA ASP A 488 -17.97 -31.25 -6.42
C ASP A 488 -16.76 -30.93 -7.32
N GLY A 489 -15.74 -30.33 -6.75
CA GLY A 489 -14.57 -29.77 -7.44
C GLY A 489 -14.74 -28.30 -7.88
N PRO A 490 -13.63 -27.63 -8.19
CA PRO A 490 -13.64 -26.20 -8.53
C PRO A 490 -14.36 -25.96 -9.87
N ARG A 491 -15.26 -24.96 -9.87
CA ARG A 491 -15.99 -24.53 -11.07
C ARG A 491 -15.89 -23.02 -11.24
N GLU A 492 -15.56 -22.58 -12.45
CA GLU A 492 -15.60 -21.17 -12.81
C GLU A 492 -17.00 -20.58 -12.58
N SER A 493 -17.04 -19.32 -12.22
CA SER A 493 -18.27 -18.58 -11.92
C SER A 493 -18.24 -17.21 -12.59
N GLY A 494 -19.22 -16.94 -13.42
CA GLY A 494 -19.40 -15.68 -14.11
C GLY A 494 -18.31 -15.32 -15.12
N PRO A 495 -18.39 -14.11 -15.70
CA PRO A 495 -17.40 -13.60 -16.65
C PRO A 495 -16.09 -13.20 -15.97
N VAL A 496 -15.03 -13.03 -16.77
CA VAL A 496 -13.78 -12.43 -16.31
C VAL A 496 -14.03 -10.98 -15.92
N PHE A 497 -13.76 -10.66 -14.67
CA PHE A 497 -13.87 -9.30 -14.13
C PHE A 497 -12.56 -8.52 -14.36
N ALA A 498 -12.64 -7.32 -14.91
CA ALA A 498 -11.51 -6.41 -15.03
C ALA A 498 -11.44 -5.54 -13.76
N ALA A 499 -10.43 -5.77 -12.92
CA ALA A 499 -10.24 -4.95 -11.72
C ALA A 499 -9.91 -3.51 -12.10
N THR A 500 -10.40 -2.56 -11.31
CA THR A 500 -10.15 -1.12 -11.46
C THR A 500 -9.42 -0.58 -10.25
N PRO A 501 -8.61 0.47 -10.39
CA PRO A 501 -8.08 1.18 -9.23
C PRO A 501 -9.19 2.01 -8.56
N TRP A 502 -8.95 2.44 -7.32
CA TRP A 502 -9.54 3.65 -6.77
C TRP A 502 -8.83 4.88 -7.36
N ARG A 503 -9.30 6.06 -7.06
CA ARG A 503 -8.73 7.30 -7.61
C ARG A 503 -7.22 7.42 -7.45
N TRP A 504 -6.66 7.02 -6.30
CA TRP A 504 -5.23 7.12 -5.98
C TRP A 504 -4.62 5.80 -5.51
N VAL A 505 -5.40 4.75 -5.39
CA VAL A 505 -5.06 3.49 -4.75
C VAL A 505 -5.31 2.35 -5.71
N GLY A 506 -4.45 1.33 -5.71
CA GLY A 506 -4.68 0.10 -6.48
C GLY A 506 -5.86 -0.72 -5.95
N ALA A 507 -6.30 -1.67 -6.75
CA ALA A 507 -7.28 -2.66 -6.33
C ALA A 507 -6.78 -3.48 -5.13
N LEU A 508 -7.71 -3.95 -4.33
CA LEU A 508 -7.47 -4.72 -3.12
C LEU A 508 -8.12 -6.09 -3.23
N LEU A 509 -7.48 -7.10 -2.65
CA LEU A 509 -8.13 -8.36 -2.28
C LEU A 509 -8.82 -8.16 -0.94
N GLY A 510 -10.04 -8.65 -0.75
CA GLY A 510 -10.81 -8.40 0.47
C GLY A 510 -11.52 -9.64 1.01
N LEU A 511 -11.54 -9.77 2.34
CA LEU A 511 -12.39 -10.69 3.08
C LEU A 511 -13.45 -9.87 3.82
N PHE A 512 -14.71 -10.27 3.75
CA PHE A 512 -15.78 -9.55 4.41
C PHE A 512 -16.85 -10.48 4.95
N ALA A 513 -17.57 -10.02 5.97
CA ALA A 513 -18.78 -10.64 6.46
C ALA A 513 -19.78 -9.55 6.86
N THR A 514 -21.02 -9.63 6.35
CA THR A 514 -22.04 -8.59 6.57
C THR A 514 -23.44 -9.17 6.52
N ALA A 515 -24.41 -8.42 7.01
CA ALA A 515 -25.81 -8.75 6.87
C ALA A 515 -26.64 -7.48 6.58
N PRO A 516 -27.71 -7.57 5.76
CA PRO A 516 -28.61 -6.45 5.53
C PRO A 516 -29.40 -6.15 6.81
N ARG A 517 -29.95 -4.96 6.85
CA ARG A 517 -30.72 -4.36 7.95
C ARG A 517 -29.85 -3.90 9.14
N PRO A 518 -29.99 -2.64 9.54
CA PRO A 518 -29.29 -2.11 10.71
C PRO A 518 -29.67 -2.85 11.98
N GLY A 519 -28.70 -3.01 12.88
CA GLY A 519 -28.89 -3.64 14.19
C GLY A 519 -27.60 -3.55 15.00
N ALA A 520 -27.72 -3.59 16.32
CA ALA A 520 -26.57 -3.50 17.21
C ALA A 520 -25.72 -4.78 17.23
N ASP A 521 -26.37 -5.94 17.03
CA ASP A 521 -25.72 -7.24 17.17
C ASP A 521 -25.30 -7.81 15.80
N ALA A 522 -24.23 -8.59 15.81
CA ALA A 522 -23.81 -9.36 14.63
C ALA A 522 -24.89 -10.39 14.26
N ALA A 523 -25.04 -10.62 12.95
CA ALA A 523 -26.02 -11.55 12.39
C ALA A 523 -25.44 -12.96 12.20
N GLY A 524 -24.50 -13.39 13.01
CA GLY A 524 -23.72 -14.61 12.86
C GLY A 524 -22.26 -14.34 12.52
N THR A 525 -21.54 -15.36 12.11
CA THR A 525 -20.10 -15.30 11.83
C THR A 525 -19.74 -15.96 10.51
N ALA A 526 -18.63 -15.54 9.94
CA ALA A 526 -17.96 -16.22 8.84
C ALA A 526 -16.54 -16.64 9.28
N HIS A 527 -16.16 -17.87 8.95
CA HIS A 527 -14.83 -18.39 9.23
C HIS A 527 -14.06 -18.49 7.92
N PHE A 528 -12.84 -17.94 7.91
CA PHE A 528 -11.90 -17.97 6.79
C PHE A 528 -10.66 -18.73 7.22
N ASP A 529 -10.25 -19.72 6.45
CA ASP A 529 -9.07 -20.53 6.71
C ASP A 529 -8.16 -20.58 5.48
N ARG A 530 -6.86 -20.75 5.72
CA ARG A 530 -5.87 -21.02 4.67
C ARG A 530 -5.93 -20.03 3.49
N PHE A 531 -5.79 -18.75 3.78
CA PHE A 531 -5.62 -17.76 2.72
C PHE A 531 -4.28 -17.97 2.03
N ARG A 532 -4.27 -18.16 0.70
CA ARG A 532 -3.05 -18.42 -0.09
C ARG A 532 -2.99 -17.51 -1.29
N ILE A 533 -1.78 -17.04 -1.61
CA ILE A 533 -1.46 -16.33 -2.85
C ILE A 533 -0.26 -17.02 -3.50
N THR A 534 -0.44 -17.58 -4.69
CA THR A 534 0.59 -18.32 -5.41
C THR A 534 0.77 -17.78 -6.83
N ASN A 535 1.91 -18.08 -7.47
CA ASN A 535 2.15 -17.76 -8.87
C ASN A 535 1.60 -18.82 -9.85
N ASP A 536 1.07 -19.94 -9.34
CA ASP A 536 0.51 -21.01 -10.16
C ASP A 536 -1.00 -20.81 -10.37
N PRO A 537 -1.50 -20.73 -11.61
CA PRO A 537 -2.93 -20.69 -11.87
C PRO A 537 -3.58 -21.98 -11.38
N LEU A 538 -4.63 -21.86 -10.56
CA LEU A 538 -5.33 -23.00 -9.97
C LEU A 538 -6.27 -23.71 -10.95
N ILE A 539 -6.66 -23.02 -12.01
CA ILE A 539 -7.50 -23.53 -13.08
C ILE A 539 -6.65 -23.62 -14.34
N PRO A 540 -6.45 -24.81 -14.92
CA PRO A 540 -5.74 -24.94 -16.18
C PRO A 540 -6.40 -24.05 -17.25
N LEU A 541 -5.63 -23.16 -17.86
CA LEU A 541 -6.11 -22.41 -18.99
C LEU A 541 -6.59 -23.39 -20.08
N PRO A 542 -7.76 -23.16 -20.72
CA PRO A 542 -8.13 -23.93 -21.87
C PRO A 542 -6.99 -23.81 -22.90
N LYS A 543 -6.46 -24.95 -23.36
CA LYS A 543 -5.47 -24.97 -24.45
C LYS A 543 -6.07 -24.15 -25.59
N ARG A 544 -5.35 -23.13 -26.07
CA ARG A 544 -5.73 -22.44 -27.30
C ARG A 544 -5.91 -23.53 -28.35
N ALA A 545 -7.10 -23.62 -28.93
CA ALA A 545 -7.29 -24.34 -30.16
C ALA A 545 -6.39 -23.63 -31.20
N ASP A 546 -5.39 -24.34 -31.68
CA ASP A 546 -4.57 -23.88 -32.80
C ASP A 546 -5.51 -23.62 -33.99
N THR A 547 -5.70 -22.36 -34.33
CA THR A 547 -6.34 -21.93 -35.57
C THR A 547 -5.30 -21.35 -36.49
#